data_c3ff4deac35cf7d54ae23895da3c0cfc
#
_entry.id   c3ff4deac35cf7d54ae23895da3c0cfc
#
_cell.length_a   1.000
_cell.length_b   1.000
_cell.length_c   1.000
_cell.angle_alpha   90.00
_cell.angle_beta   90.00
_cell.angle_gamma   90.00
#
_symmetry.space_group_name_H-M   'P 1'
#
loop_
_entity.id
_entity.type
_entity.pdbx_description
1 polymer ?
#
loop_
_entity_poly.entity_id
_entity_poly.type
_entity_poly.pdbx_seq_one_letter_code
_entity_poly.pdbx_strand_id
1 'polypeptide(L)'
;HTYTYTVIVAASLVIGRVMRLGTDGSLQIPATALFVYILGDNLTNEVILNRILATLLGVVIGVVFSLIAHPERPEERITENLSELGHRLADLLVAMGDTAGDRATRREAAEWLTQARRLSLEVRELGQEIDDLGLGRRFAVGSERAAGRALRDQFALIESTCAHVNDIARGIFDATSRGSVVLPEGFGDLLASTGNALSIHADAMPRGLDERDPDTGVLRALEVVEEDRSRSVATIKELDDTGALLLGGALVTEVDRMVDRLTGSTSETPSR
;
A
#
# COMPACT_ATOMS: atom_id res chain seq x y z
N HIS A 1 3.42 -55.02 -18.45
CA HIS A 1 2.92 -54.25 -17.29
C HIS A 1 3.74 -52.97 -17.01
N THR A 2 5.05 -52.91 -17.26
CA THR A 2 5.90 -51.76 -16.95
C THR A 2 5.55 -50.51 -17.79
N TYR A 3 5.12 -50.69 -19.05
CA TYR A 3 4.73 -49.56 -19.93
C TYR A 3 3.45 -48.84 -19.47
N THR A 4 2.52 -49.53 -18.81
CA THR A 4 1.26 -48.95 -18.34
C THR A 4 1.52 -47.91 -17.25
N TYR A 5 2.51 -48.16 -16.39
CA TYR A 5 2.91 -47.24 -15.31
C TYR A 5 3.49 -45.94 -15.84
N THR A 6 4.40 -46.07 -16.79
CA THR A 6 5.06 -44.91 -17.39
C THR A 6 4.05 -43.97 -18.09
N VAL A 7 3.05 -44.58 -18.74
CA VAL A 7 1.98 -43.82 -19.42
C VAL A 7 1.07 -43.10 -18.41
N ILE A 8 0.67 -43.78 -17.31
CA ILE A 8 -0.21 -43.20 -16.29
C ILE A 8 0.51 -42.04 -15.57
N VAL A 9 1.78 -42.20 -15.18
CA VAL A 9 2.58 -41.16 -14.54
C VAL A 9 2.83 -39.99 -15.47
N ALA A 10 3.16 -40.26 -16.74
CA ALA A 10 3.36 -39.22 -17.73
C ALA A 10 2.07 -38.42 -18.00
N ALA A 11 0.92 -39.10 -18.14
CA ALA A 11 -0.37 -38.47 -18.34
C ALA A 11 -0.77 -37.59 -17.14
N SER A 12 -0.57 -38.09 -15.90
CA SER A 12 -0.88 -37.32 -14.68
C SER A 12 0.00 -36.07 -14.50
N LEU A 13 1.27 -36.14 -14.89
CA LEU A 13 2.18 -34.99 -14.92
C LEU A 13 1.77 -33.93 -15.96
N VAL A 14 1.36 -34.38 -17.14
CA VAL A 14 0.88 -33.48 -18.21
C VAL A 14 -0.43 -32.78 -17.79
N ILE A 15 -1.37 -33.53 -17.18
CA ILE A 15 -2.63 -32.96 -16.67
C ILE A 15 -2.36 -31.95 -15.55
N GLY A 16 -1.48 -32.27 -14.59
CA GLY A 16 -1.08 -31.35 -13.52
C GLY A 16 -0.47 -30.05 -14.04
N ARG A 17 0.35 -30.15 -15.11
CA ARG A 17 0.97 -28.98 -15.74
C ARG A 17 -0.01 -28.16 -16.58
N VAL A 18 -0.94 -28.79 -17.27
CA VAL A 18 -1.98 -28.11 -18.07
C VAL A 18 -2.98 -27.37 -17.17
N MET A 19 -3.32 -27.96 -16.03
CA MET A 19 -4.22 -27.32 -15.05
C MET A 19 -3.53 -26.25 -14.21
N ARG A 20 -2.23 -25.96 -14.40
CA ARG A 20 -1.46 -24.94 -13.69
C ARG A 20 -1.63 -24.99 -12.15
N LEU A 21 -1.82 -26.18 -11.59
CA LEU A 21 -1.75 -26.37 -10.16
C LEU A 21 -0.32 -26.05 -9.71
N GLY A 22 -0.16 -25.17 -8.72
CA GLY A 22 1.15 -24.77 -8.21
C GLY A 22 2.05 -25.95 -7.84
N THR A 23 3.30 -25.71 -7.49
CA THR A 23 4.33 -26.73 -7.21
C THR A 23 3.86 -27.81 -6.26
N ASP A 24 3.00 -27.50 -5.29
CA ASP A 24 2.46 -28.45 -4.32
C ASP A 24 1.39 -29.38 -4.93
N GLY A 25 0.56 -28.88 -5.85
CA GLY A 25 -0.46 -29.68 -6.54
C GLY A 25 0.14 -30.64 -7.57
N SER A 26 1.27 -30.32 -8.17
CA SER A 26 1.92 -31.16 -9.20
C SER A 26 2.53 -32.44 -8.66
N LEU A 27 2.90 -32.47 -7.37
CA LEU A 27 3.43 -33.67 -6.67
C LEU A 27 2.32 -34.55 -6.11
N GLN A 28 1.16 -33.99 -5.79
CA GLN A 28 0.06 -34.72 -5.16
C GLN A 28 -0.67 -35.64 -6.15
N ILE A 29 -0.75 -35.30 -7.43
CA ILE A 29 -1.42 -36.08 -8.47
C ILE A 29 -0.67 -37.43 -8.75
N PRO A 30 0.66 -37.43 -8.98
CA PRO A 30 1.40 -38.70 -9.15
C PRO A 30 1.38 -39.57 -7.91
N ALA A 31 1.49 -38.97 -6.71
CA ALA A 31 1.42 -39.71 -5.45
C ALA A 31 0.06 -40.40 -5.26
N THR A 32 -1.04 -39.72 -5.58
CA THR A 32 -2.39 -40.27 -5.51
C THR A 32 -2.59 -41.36 -6.54
N ALA A 33 -2.10 -41.22 -7.76
CA ALA A 33 -2.17 -42.22 -8.82
C ALA A 33 -1.38 -43.47 -8.45
N LEU A 34 -0.19 -43.33 -7.85
CA LEU A 34 0.63 -44.42 -7.36
C LEU A 34 -0.05 -45.15 -6.19
N PHE A 35 -0.67 -44.43 -5.27
CA PHE A 35 -1.38 -44.96 -4.13
C PHE A 35 -2.63 -45.76 -4.54
N VAL A 36 -3.38 -45.27 -5.52
CA VAL A 36 -4.54 -45.99 -6.11
C VAL A 36 -4.10 -47.29 -6.75
N TYR A 37 -2.93 -47.30 -7.39
CA TYR A 37 -2.41 -48.48 -8.05
C TYR A 37 -1.90 -49.55 -7.08
N ILE A 38 -1.16 -49.17 -6.05
CA ILE A 38 -0.63 -50.14 -5.03
C ILE A 38 -1.77 -50.82 -4.28
N LEU A 39 -2.90 -50.14 -4.07
CA LEU A 39 -4.08 -50.71 -3.43
C LEU A 39 -5.03 -51.49 -4.39
N GLY A 40 -4.73 -51.47 -5.71
CA GLY A 40 -5.65 -51.85 -6.79
C GLY A 40 -5.84 -53.36 -6.98
N ASP A 41 -5.11 -54.20 -6.29
CA ASP A 41 -5.15 -55.67 -6.51
C ASP A 41 -6.41 -56.38 -5.93
N ASN A 42 -7.30 -55.64 -5.20
CA ASN A 42 -8.57 -56.13 -4.67
C ASN A 42 -9.72 -55.12 -4.86
N LEU A 43 -9.90 -54.57 -6.07
CA LEU A 43 -10.97 -53.63 -6.36
C LEU A 43 -12.32 -54.31 -6.54
N THR A 44 -13.06 -54.49 -5.44
CA THR A 44 -14.51 -54.72 -5.49
C THR A 44 -15.25 -53.40 -5.81
N ASN A 45 -16.39 -53.51 -6.51
CA ASN A 45 -17.22 -52.31 -6.85
C ASN A 45 -17.57 -51.47 -5.62
N GLU A 46 -17.70 -52.06 -4.44
CA GLU A 46 -17.95 -51.35 -3.19
C GLU A 46 -16.78 -50.47 -2.73
N VAL A 47 -15.54 -50.92 -2.92
CA VAL A 47 -14.33 -50.16 -2.57
C VAL A 47 -14.19 -48.93 -3.48
N ILE A 48 -14.50 -49.10 -4.77
CA ILE A 48 -14.48 -47.97 -5.75
C ILE A 48 -15.56 -46.95 -5.39
N LEU A 49 -16.78 -47.40 -5.08
CA LEU A 49 -17.89 -46.49 -4.73
C LEU A 49 -17.60 -45.71 -3.44
N ASN A 50 -17.11 -46.35 -2.40
CA ASN A 50 -16.73 -45.72 -1.14
C ASN A 50 -15.61 -44.68 -1.34
N ARG A 51 -14.68 -44.92 -2.24
CA ARG A 51 -13.58 -44.00 -2.53
C ARG A 51 -14.06 -42.77 -3.30
N ILE A 52 -14.97 -42.94 -4.27
CA ILE A 52 -15.61 -41.85 -4.99
C ILE A 52 -16.42 -40.97 -4.00
N LEU A 53 -17.20 -41.61 -3.12
CA LEU A 53 -17.96 -40.88 -2.08
C LEU A 53 -17.06 -40.13 -1.11
N ALA A 54 -15.97 -40.74 -0.63
CA ALA A 54 -15.00 -40.05 0.24
C ALA A 54 -14.32 -38.86 -0.43
N THR A 55 -13.97 -39.00 -1.71
CA THR A 55 -13.38 -37.89 -2.49
C THR A 55 -14.39 -36.77 -2.70
N LEU A 56 -15.64 -37.08 -3.05
CA LEU A 56 -16.73 -36.13 -3.19
C LEU A 56 -17.00 -35.38 -1.87
N LEU A 57 -17.03 -36.12 -0.76
CA LEU A 57 -17.21 -35.56 0.57
C LEU A 57 -16.04 -34.63 0.92
N GLY A 58 -14.80 -35.02 0.63
CA GLY A 58 -13.61 -34.16 0.81
C GLY A 58 -13.67 -32.88 -0.01
N VAL A 59 -14.12 -32.95 -1.27
CA VAL A 59 -14.31 -31.78 -2.12
C VAL A 59 -15.41 -30.88 -1.56
N VAL A 60 -16.54 -31.42 -1.13
CA VAL A 60 -17.65 -30.65 -0.53
C VAL A 60 -17.17 -29.94 0.75
N ILE A 61 -16.48 -30.67 1.63
CA ILE A 61 -15.92 -30.09 2.85
C ILE A 61 -14.89 -29.01 2.52
N GLY A 62 -14.00 -29.23 1.56
CA GLY A 62 -13.01 -28.24 1.10
C GLY A 62 -13.66 -26.98 0.54
N VAL A 63 -14.71 -27.11 -0.26
CA VAL A 63 -15.49 -25.97 -0.78
C VAL A 63 -16.21 -25.24 0.34
N VAL A 64 -16.86 -25.95 1.26
CA VAL A 64 -17.54 -25.33 2.41
C VAL A 64 -16.53 -24.60 3.31
N PHE A 65 -15.38 -25.19 3.60
CA PHE A 65 -14.30 -24.52 4.33
C PHE A 65 -13.74 -23.32 3.59
N SER A 66 -13.58 -23.39 2.27
CA SER A 66 -13.14 -22.27 1.42
C SER A 66 -14.16 -21.12 1.40
N LEU A 67 -15.45 -21.43 1.53
CA LEU A 67 -16.53 -20.41 1.61
C LEU A 67 -16.66 -19.81 3.01
N ILE A 68 -16.36 -20.57 4.07
CA ILE A 68 -16.43 -20.09 5.47
C ILE A 68 -15.15 -19.38 5.87
N ALA A 69 -14.00 -19.88 5.46
CA ALA A 69 -12.74 -19.16 5.53
C ALA A 69 -12.74 -18.12 4.41
N HIS A 70 -13.47 -17.00 4.61
CA HIS A 70 -13.26 -15.81 3.79
C HIS A 70 -11.78 -15.44 4.00
N PRO A 71 -10.87 -15.68 3.06
CA PRO A 71 -9.59 -15.03 3.11
C PRO A 71 -9.91 -13.54 2.97
N GLU A 72 -9.67 -12.76 4.01
CA GLU A 72 -9.62 -11.30 3.89
C GLU A 72 -8.87 -11.04 2.59
N ARG A 73 -9.49 -10.30 1.70
CA ARG A 73 -8.86 -10.03 0.40
C ARG A 73 -7.56 -9.30 0.72
N PRO A 74 -6.39 -9.84 0.35
CA PRO A 74 -5.12 -9.24 0.73
C PRO A 74 -5.03 -7.77 0.29
N GLU A 75 -5.83 -7.38 -0.70
CA GLU A 75 -5.98 -6.00 -1.17
C GLU A 75 -6.63 -5.08 -0.16
N GLU A 76 -7.69 -5.53 0.52
CA GLU A 76 -8.39 -4.73 1.54
C GLU A 76 -7.46 -4.45 2.71
N ARG A 77 -6.73 -5.46 3.18
CA ARG A 77 -5.74 -5.32 4.25
C ARG A 77 -4.59 -4.36 3.87
N ILE A 78 -4.09 -4.44 2.62
CA ILE A 78 -3.03 -3.53 2.16
C ILE A 78 -3.56 -2.11 2.06
N THR A 79 -4.79 -1.91 1.57
CA THR A 79 -5.41 -0.59 1.50
C THR A 79 -5.63 0.00 2.88
N GLU A 80 -6.04 -0.80 3.88
CA GLU A 80 -6.13 -0.37 5.27
C GLU A 80 -4.77 0.04 5.84
N ASN A 81 -3.71 -0.76 5.58
CA ASN A 81 -2.35 -0.43 6.00
C ASN A 81 -1.85 0.86 5.33
N LEU A 82 -2.17 1.09 4.05
CA LEU A 82 -1.84 2.35 3.35
C LEU A 82 -2.56 3.55 3.96
N SER A 83 -3.85 3.40 4.28
CA SER A 83 -4.64 4.42 4.96
C SER A 83 -4.04 4.75 6.33
N GLU A 84 -3.70 3.75 7.14
CA GLU A 84 -3.06 3.94 8.45
C GLU A 84 -1.72 4.66 8.33
N LEU A 85 -0.87 4.27 7.37
CA LEU A 85 0.39 4.97 7.10
C LEU A 85 0.15 6.42 6.67
N GLY A 86 -0.88 6.67 5.84
CA GLY A 86 -1.30 8.01 5.46
C GLY A 86 -1.68 8.86 6.67
N HIS A 87 -2.48 8.36 7.60
CA HIS A 87 -2.82 9.05 8.84
C HIS A 87 -1.61 9.34 9.71
N ARG A 88 -0.72 8.38 9.89
CA ARG A 88 0.49 8.58 10.70
C ARG A 88 1.46 9.61 10.09
N LEU A 89 1.53 9.70 8.75
CA LEU A 89 2.26 10.77 8.06
C LEU A 89 1.58 12.13 8.25
N ALA A 90 0.25 12.16 8.18
CA ALA A 90 -0.57 13.35 8.43
C ALA A 90 -0.36 13.87 9.87
N ASP A 91 -0.46 12.98 10.86
CA ASP A 91 -0.24 13.32 12.26
C ASP A 91 1.16 13.89 12.50
N LEU A 92 2.17 13.34 11.82
CA LEU A 92 3.54 13.85 11.93
C LEU A 92 3.66 15.26 11.34
N LEU A 93 3.02 15.53 10.20
CA LEU A 93 2.98 16.88 9.61
C LEU A 93 2.28 17.88 10.51
N VAL A 94 1.13 17.50 11.07
CA VAL A 94 0.39 18.36 12.02
C VAL A 94 1.24 18.62 13.26
N ALA A 95 1.88 17.60 13.85
CA ALA A 95 2.75 17.76 15.02
C ALA A 95 3.95 18.67 14.74
N MET A 96 4.54 18.61 13.54
CA MET A 96 5.57 19.55 13.10
C MET A 96 5.01 20.95 12.94
N GLY A 97 3.80 21.09 12.40
CA GLY A 97 3.12 22.36 12.18
C GLY A 97 2.78 23.06 13.50
N ASP A 98 2.18 22.38 14.44
CA ASP A 98 1.79 22.92 15.76
C ASP A 98 2.99 23.48 16.54
N THR A 99 4.16 22.83 16.40
CA THR A 99 5.39 23.25 17.08
C THR A 99 6.15 24.33 16.28
N ALA A 100 5.86 24.47 14.99
CA ALA A 100 6.59 25.38 14.10
C ALA A 100 6.39 26.87 14.47
N GLY A 101 5.27 27.24 15.11
CA GLY A 101 5.00 28.57 15.63
C GLY A 101 5.87 28.93 16.85
N ASP A 102 6.30 27.92 17.59
CA ASP A 102 7.25 28.01 18.69
C ASP A 102 8.67 27.65 18.17
N ARG A 103 9.70 27.95 18.98
CA ARG A 103 11.07 27.56 18.61
C ARG A 103 11.23 26.06 18.68
N ALA A 104 11.22 25.39 17.53
CA ALA A 104 11.50 23.95 17.45
C ALA A 104 12.86 23.65 18.09
N THR A 105 12.84 22.78 19.07
CA THR A 105 14.07 22.33 19.72
C THR A 105 14.72 21.22 18.92
N ARG A 106 16.06 21.08 19.04
CA ARG A 106 16.79 19.99 18.41
C ARG A 106 16.27 18.60 18.81
N ARG A 107 15.76 18.47 20.01
CA ARG A 107 15.20 17.21 20.52
C ARG A 107 13.92 16.84 19.76
N GLU A 108 12.98 17.77 19.63
CA GLU A 108 11.74 17.58 18.90
C GLU A 108 12.01 17.26 17.43
N ALA A 109 12.90 18.04 16.78
CA ALA A 109 13.30 17.77 15.42
C ALA A 109 13.94 16.38 15.23
N ALA A 110 14.73 15.89 16.20
CA ALA A 110 15.31 14.56 16.17
C ALA A 110 14.25 13.46 16.36
N GLU A 111 13.23 13.72 17.18
CA GLU A 111 12.08 12.81 17.38
C GLU A 111 11.27 12.69 16.09
N TRP A 112 10.94 13.80 15.40
CA TRP A 112 10.25 13.79 14.11
C TRP A 112 11.03 13.08 13.02
N LEU A 113 12.33 13.35 12.90
CA LEU A 113 13.18 12.68 11.93
C LEU A 113 13.27 11.16 12.18
N THR A 114 13.29 10.77 13.45
CA THR A 114 13.30 9.35 13.82
C THR A 114 11.97 8.68 13.45
N GLN A 115 10.85 9.37 13.68
CA GLN A 115 9.52 8.88 13.31
C GLN A 115 9.36 8.80 11.79
N ALA A 116 9.77 9.83 11.04
CA ALA A 116 9.73 9.82 9.57
C ALA A 116 10.54 8.66 8.97
N ARG A 117 11.73 8.38 9.52
CA ARG A 117 12.56 7.24 9.11
C ARG A 117 11.91 5.90 9.41
N ARG A 118 11.24 5.76 10.55
CA ARG A 118 10.49 4.54 10.89
C ARG A 118 9.36 4.30 9.89
N LEU A 119 8.57 5.34 9.58
CA LEU A 119 7.52 5.27 8.57
C LEU A 119 8.08 4.90 7.19
N SER A 120 9.25 5.42 6.82
CA SER A 120 9.91 5.05 5.56
C SER A 120 10.30 3.57 5.47
N LEU A 121 10.61 2.93 6.60
CA LEU A 121 10.88 1.48 6.63
C LEU A 121 9.58 0.69 6.47
N GLU A 122 8.52 1.08 7.17
CA GLU A 122 7.20 0.44 7.07
C GLU A 122 6.62 0.54 5.65
N VAL A 123 6.72 1.72 4.99
CA VAL A 123 6.33 1.89 3.60
C VAL A 123 7.11 0.95 2.67
N ARG A 124 8.41 0.77 2.90
CA ARG A 124 9.23 -0.14 2.09
C ARG A 124 8.83 -1.60 2.28
N GLU A 125 8.53 -2.02 3.51
CA GLU A 125 8.05 -3.37 3.79
C GLU A 125 6.71 -3.64 3.09
N LEU A 126 5.78 -2.68 3.15
CA LEU A 126 4.51 -2.77 2.46
C LEU A 126 4.67 -2.83 0.93
N GLY A 127 5.64 -2.08 0.37
CA GLY A 127 5.99 -2.14 -1.05
C GLY A 127 6.43 -3.54 -1.49
N GLN A 128 7.23 -4.23 -0.67
CA GLN A 128 7.63 -5.61 -0.94
C GLN A 128 6.42 -6.56 -0.92
N GLU A 129 5.50 -6.39 0.03
CA GLU A 129 4.26 -7.19 0.09
C GLU A 129 3.40 -7.00 -1.18
N ILE A 130 3.27 -5.76 -1.67
CA ILE A 130 2.55 -5.43 -2.91
C ILE A 130 3.22 -6.07 -4.14
N ASP A 131 4.55 -6.03 -4.21
CA ASP A 131 5.30 -6.64 -5.31
C ASP A 131 5.14 -8.17 -5.32
N ASP A 132 5.19 -8.81 -4.17
CA ASP A 132 4.99 -10.26 -4.04
C ASP A 132 3.59 -10.67 -4.49
N LEU A 133 2.56 -9.91 -4.15
CA LEU A 133 1.19 -10.12 -4.64
C LEU A 133 1.10 -9.89 -6.16
N GLY A 134 1.78 -8.88 -6.69
CA GLY A 134 1.84 -8.56 -8.11
C GLY A 134 2.45 -9.69 -8.95
N LEU A 135 3.44 -10.40 -8.43
CA LEU A 135 4.05 -11.56 -9.08
C LEU A 135 3.08 -12.75 -9.20
N GLY A 136 2.21 -12.94 -8.19
CA GLY A 136 1.16 -13.98 -8.23
C GLY A 136 0.05 -13.69 -9.25
N ARG A 137 -0.16 -12.42 -9.62
CA ARG A 137 -1.28 -11.94 -10.45
C ARG A 137 -0.95 -11.64 -11.90
N ARG A 138 0.16 -12.08 -12.44
CA ARG A 138 0.53 -11.86 -13.87
C ARG A 138 -0.54 -12.32 -14.87
N PHE A 139 -1.57 -13.03 -14.41
CA PHE A 139 -2.65 -13.61 -15.21
C PHE A 139 -4.05 -13.08 -14.85
N ALA A 140 -4.16 -12.07 -13.97
CA ALA A 140 -5.42 -11.43 -13.62
C ALA A 140 -6.08 -10.80 -14.87
N VAL A 141 -7.40 -10.85 -14.96
CA VAL A 141 -8.19 -10.36 -16.11
C VAL A 141 -9.23 -9.32 -15.64
N GLY A 142 -9.37 -8.22 -16.37
CA GLY A 142 -10.48 -7.26 -16.17
C GLY A 142 -10.38 -6.44 -14.88
N SER A 143 -11.37 -6.55 -14.01
CA SER A 143 -11.51 -5.76 -12.78
C SER A 143 -10.34 -5.92 -11.80
N GLU A 144 -9.75 -7.12 -11.70
CA GLU A 144 -8.58 -7.36 -10.85
C GLU A 144 -7.34 -6.56 -11.29
N ARG A 145 -7.19 -6.31 -12.60
CA ARG A 145 -6.10 -5.45 -13.11
C ARG A 145 -6.33 -3.98 -12.76
N ALA A 146 -7.58 -3.54 -12.73
CA ALA A 146 -7.92 -2.17 -12.35
C ALA A 146 -7.65 -1.95 -10.87
N ALA A 147 -8.10 -2.86 -9.99
CA ALA A 147 -7.83 -2.82 -8.56
C ALA A 147 -6.33 -2.85 -8.25
N GLY A 148 -5.57 -3.72 -8.92
CA GLY A 148 -4.12 -3.80 -8.74
C GLY A 148 -3.34 -2.56 -9.25
N ARG A 149 -3.90 -1.78 -10.19
CA ARG A 149 -3.34 -0.48 -10.59
C ARG A 149 -3.65 0.58 -9.55
N ALA A 150 -4.91 0.70 -9.16
CA ALA A 150 -5.33 1.66 -8.13
C ALA A 150 -4.52 1.48 -6.83
N LEU A 151 -4.27 0.25 -6.40
CA LEU A 151 -3.45 -0.04 -5.23
C LEU A 151 -1.99 0.45 -5.41
N ARG A 152 -1.39 0.25 -6.59
CA ARG A 152 -0.03 0.74 -6.87
C ARG A 152 0.04 2.26 -6.93
N ASP A 153 -0.98 2.91 -7.47
CA ASP A 153 -1.05 4.36 -7.56
C ASP A 153 -1.18 4.97 -6.15
N GLN A 154 -2.03 4.37 -5.29
CA GLN A 154 -2.13 4.74 -3.87
C GLN A 154 -0.80 4.52 -3.13
N PHE A 155 -0.14 3.38 -3.35
CA PHE A 155 1.17 3.09 -2.76
C PHE A 155 2.23 4.12 -3.21
N ALA A 156 2.30 4.42 -4.50
CA ALA A 156 3.25 5.41 -5.04
C ALA A 156 3.03 6.81 -4.46
N LEU A 157 1.77 7.17 -4.18
CA LEU A 157 1.43 8.42 -3.49
C LEU A 157 1.98 8.42 -2.05
N ILE A 158 1.70 7.37 -1.26
CA ILE A 158 2.16 7.28 0.14
C ILE A 158 3.69 7.21 0.20
N GLU A 159 4.34 6.45 -0.69
CA GLU A 159 5.80 6.37 -0.78
C GLU A 159 6.42 7.73 -1.07
N SER A 160 5.90 8.46 -2.05
CA SER A 160 6.34 9.80 -2.41
C SER A 160 6.12 10.79 -1.26
N THR A 161 4.94 10.77 -0.63
CA THR A 161 4.61 11.64 0.51
C THR A 161 5.55 11.36 1.69
N CYS A 162 5.81 10.10 1.98
CA CYS A 162 6.75 9.70 3.04
C CYS A 162 8.18 10.24 2.80
N ALA A 163 8.64 10.23 1.55
CA ALA A 163 9.93 10.81 1.18
C ALA A 163 9.98 12.32 1.47
N HIS A 164 8.94 13.07 1.05
CA HIS A 164 8.84 14.51 1.29
C HIS A 164 8.76 14.85 2.79
N VAL A 165 7.95 14.11 3.56
CA VAL A 165 7.87 14.29 5.03
C VAL A 165 9.24 14.03 5.69
N ASN A 166 9.98 13.03 5.24
CA ASN A 166 11.33 12.76 5.75
C ASN A 166 12.31 13.89 5.40
N ASP A 167 12.20 14.50 4.21
CA ASP A 167 13.05 15.61 3.80
C ASP A 167 12.70 16.91 4.55
N ILE A 168 11.41 17.15 4.83
CA ILE A 168 10.97 18.24 5.71
C ILE A 168 11.53 18.06 7.12
N ALA A 169 11.34 16.89 7.73
CA ALA A 169 11.86 16.59 9.07
C ALA A 169 13.39 16.73 9.15
N ARG A 170 14.11 16.27 8.11
CA ARG A 170 15.56 16.44 8.00
C ARG A 170 15.95 17.92 7.89
N GLY A 171 15.26 18.69 7.02
CA GLY A 171 15.53 20.13 6.85
C GLY A 171 15.40 20.89 8.17
N ILE A 172 14.34 20.62 8.95
CA ILE A 172 14.12 21.22 10.26
C ILE A 172 15.23 20.77 11.25
N PHE A 173 15.59 19.49 11.27
CA PHE A 173 16.66 18.98 12.13
C PHE A 173 18.03 19.59 11.82
N ASP A 174 18.39 19.71 10.54
CA ASP A 174 19.65 20.29 10.12
C ASP A 174 19.71 21.79 10.45
N ALA A 175 18.59 22.48 10.35
CA ALA A 175 18.46 23.87 10.72
C ALA A 175 18.62 24.08 12.24
N THR A 176 17.97 23.24 13.06
CA THR A 176 18.11 23.30 14.55
C THR A 176 19.52 22.94 15.01
N SER A 177 20.32 22.25 14.21
CA SER A 177 21.71 21.95 14.52
C SER A 177 22.64 23.14 14.49
N ARG A 178 22.23 24.24 13.82
CA ARG A 178 22.98 25.51 13.72
C ARG A 178 22.53 26.52 14.76
N GLY A 179 21.51 26.23 15.55
CA GLY A 179 20.90 27.09 16.57
C GLY A 179 19.39 26.83 16.64
N SER A 180 18.70 27.51 17.55
CA SER A 180 17.23 27.45 17.54
C SER A 180 16.71 28.12 16.25
N VAL A 181 15.95 27.39 15.45
CA VAL A 181 15.32 27.91 14.24
C VAL A 181 13.89 28.32 14.59
N VAL A 182 13.58 29.56 14.23
CA VAL A 182 12.20 30.01 14.10
C VAL A 182 11.82 29.77 12.65
N LEU A 183 10.84 28.89 12.43
CA LEU A 183 10.27 28.70 11.11
C LEU A 183 9.49 29.98 10.71
N PRO A 184 9.42 30.31 9.42
CA PRO A 184 8.66 31.49 8.98
C PRO A 184 7.20 31.41 9.46
N GLU A 185 6.64 32.57 9.79
CA GLU A 185 5.23 32.67 10.19
C GLU A 185 4.32 32.12 9.08
N GLY A 186 3.28 31.37 9.44
CA GLY A 186 2.38 30.70 8.52
C GLY A 186 2.88 29.33 8.02
N PHE A 187 4.15 28.97 8.25
CA PHE A 187 4.65 27.67 7.82
C PHE A 187 4.07 26.52 8.66
N GLY A 188 3.79 26.77 9.94
CA GLY A 188 3.09 25.83 10.79
C GLY A 188 1.69 25.50 10.27
N ASP A 189 0.94 26.53 9.89
CA ASP A 189 -0.40 26.39 9.32
C ASP A 189 -0.34 25.59 8.01
N LEU A 190 0.66 25.86 7.15
CA LEU A 190 0.87 25.14 5.90
C LEU A 190 1.13 23.63 6.13
N LEU A 191 1.96 23.28 7.10
CA LEU A 191 2.19 21.87 7.44
C LEU A 191 0.94 21.21 8.01
N ALA A 192 0.23 21.89 8.91
CA ALA A 192 -0.99 21.38 9.51
C ALA A 192 -2.11 21.18 8.48
N SER A 193 -2.33 22.14 7.59
CA SER A 193 -3.32 22.02 6.51
C SER A 193 -2.96 20.92 5.51
N THR A 194 -1.67 20.74 5.19
CA THR A 194 -1.18 19.64 4.34
C THR A 194 -1.41 18.29 5.02
N GLY A 195 -1.13 18.17 6.31
CA GLY A 195 -1.42 16.99 7.11
C GLY A 195 -2.91 16.66 7.10
N ASN A 196 -3.77 17.66 7.31
CA ASN A 196 -5.22 17.48 7.26
C ASN A 196 -5.71 17.01 5.89
N ALA A 197 -5.18 17.57 4.80
CA ALA A 197 -5.52 17.14 3.44
C ALA A 197 -5.11 15.68 3.20
N LEU A 198 -3.93 15.29 3.66
CA LEU A 198 -3.45 13.92 3.59
C LEU A 198 -4.31 12.95 4.42
N SER A 199 -4.74 13.35 5.62
CA SER A 199 -5.64 12.56 6.46
C SER A 199 -6.99 12.30 5.78
N ILE A 200 -7.60 13.33 5.19
CA ILE A 200 -8.86 13.19 4.44
C ILE A 200 -8.66 12.27 3.23
N HIS A 201 -7.52 12.38 2.54
CA HIS A 201 -7.20 11.48 1.43
C HIS A 201 -7.02 10.03 1.90
N ALA A 202 -6.36 9.82 3.04
CA ALA A 202 -6.17 8.50 3.64
C ALA A 202 -7.52 7.84 4.01
N ASP A 203 -8.48 8.61 4.52
CA ASP A 203 -9.85 8.16 4.79
C ASP A 203 -10.61 7.74 3.51
N ALA A 204 -10.27 8.35 2.37
CA ALA A 204 -10.90 8.04 1.09
C ALA A 204 -10.32 6.78 0.43
N MET A 205 -9.09 6.37 0.75
CA MET A 205 -8.41 5.22 0.13
C MET A 205 -9.22 3.91 0.19
N PRO A 206 -9.80 3.49 1.34
CA PRO A 206 -10.59 2.27 1.41
C PRO A 206 -11.89 2.32 0.58
N ARG A 207 -12.43 3.54 0.36
CA ARG A 207 -13.67 3.77 -0.39
C ARG A 207 -13.45 3.85 -1.90
N GLY A 208 -12.26 4.26 -2.33
CA GLY A 208 -11.93 4.55 -3.74
C GLY A 208 -11.94 3.36 -4.69
N LEU A 209 -12.10 2.13 -4.18
CA LEU A 209 -12.31 0.94 -5.01
C LEU A 209 -13.75 0.84 -5.56
N ASP A 210 -14.70 1.57 -4.96
CA ASP A 210 -16.15 1.44 -5.26
C ASP A 210 -16.81 2.75 -5.74
N GLU A 211 -16.31 3.93 -5.40
CA GLU A 211 -16.89 5.24 -5.72
C GLU A 211 -16.05 6.07 -6.70
N ARG A 212 -16.66 6.41 -7.83
CA ARG A 212 -16.04 7.18 -8.94
C ARG A 212 -16.12 8.70 -8.80
N ASP A 213 -16.51 9.23 -7.66
CA ASP A 213 -16.64 10.68 -7.48
C ASP A 213 -15.38 11.22 -6.76
N PRO A 214 -14.67 12.23 -7.34
CA PRO A 214 -13.55 12.84 -6.66
C PRO A 214 -14.01 13.39 -5.31
N ASP A 215 -13.37 12.94 -4.25
CA ASP A 215 -13.76 13.28 -2.89
C ASP A 215 -13.74 14.81 -2.72
N THR A 216 -14.93 15.41 -2.70
CA THR A 216 -15.14 16.86 -2.53
C THR A 216 -14.43 17.35 -1.26
N GLY A 217 -14.21 16.47 -0.27
CA GLY A 217 -13.47 16.74 0.96
C GLY A 217 -11.98 17.01 0.67
N VAL A 218 -11.35 16.18 -0.14
CA VAL A 218 -9.92 16.34 -0.52
C VAL A 218 -9.72 17.63 -1.30
N LEU A 219 -10.59 17.92 -2.29
CA LEU A 219 -10.48 19.15 -3.08
C LEU A 219 -10.59 20.41 -2.21
N ARG A 220 -11.54 20.43 -1.27
CA ARG A 220 -11.67 21.55 -0.33
C ARG A 220 -10.48 21.68 0.61
N ALA A 221 -9.91 20.57 1.07
CA ALA A 221 -8.72 20.60 1.90
C ALA A 221 -7.51 21.15 1.13
N LEU A 222 -7.37 20.81 -0.16
CA LEU A 222 -6.31 21.33 -1.02
C LEU A 222 -6.46 22.83 -1.30
N GLU A 223 -7.69 23.38 -1.36
CA GLU A 223 -7.92 24.84 -1.43
C GLU A 223 -7.36 25.54 -0.19
N VAL A 224 -7.55 24.97 1.01
CA VAL A 224 -6.98 25.53 2.25
C VAL A 224 -5.45 25.48 2.22
N VAL A 225 -4.86 24.38 1.75
CA VAL A 225 -3.40 24.24 1.62
C VAL A 225 -2.84 25.33 0.67
N GLU A 226 -3.49 25.60 -0.45
CA GLU A 226 -3.05 26.62 -1.41
C GLU A 226 -3.14 28.04 -0.82
N GLU A 227 -4.15 28.32 0.02
CA GLU A 227 -4.24 29.59 0.73
C GLU A 227 -3.09 29.77 1.73
N ASP A 228 -2.82 28.75 2.57
CA ASP A 228 -1.73 28.75 3.55
C ASP A 228 -0.36 28.81 2.88
N ARG A 229 -0.20 28.10 1.75
CA ARG A 229 0.99 28.16 0.90
C ARG A 229 1.25 29.57 0.39
N SER A 230 0.23 30.23 -0.14
CA SER A 230 0.34 31.59 -0.67
C SER A 230 0.75 32.55 0.44
N ARG A 231 0.20 32.40 1.65
CA ARG A 231 0.54 33.19 2.84
C ARG A 231 1.99 32.95 3.25
N SER A 232 2.41 31.68 3.35
CA SER A 232 3.79 31.31 3.71
C SER A 232 4.82 31.86 2.71
N VAL A 233 4.54 31.78 1.40
CA VAL A 233 5.42 32.32 0.36
C VAL A 233 5.54 33.84 0.46
N ALA A 234 4.47 34.55 0.80
CA ALA A 234 4.51 36.01 1.01
C ALA A 234 5.43 36.35 2.19
N THR A 235 5.28 35.67 3.33
CA THR A 235 6.12 35.89 4.52
C THR A 235 7.60 35.55 4.25
N ILE A 236 7.89 34.45 3.52
CA ILE A 236 9.27 34.10 3.17
C ILE A 236 9.96 35.16 2.37
N LYS A 237 9.26 35.86 1.45
CA LYS A 237 9.83 36.94 0.64
C LYS A 237 10.23 38.18 1.45
N GLU A 238 9.66 38.35 2.63
CA GLU A 238 9.94 39.47 3.54
C GLU A 238 11.09 39.19 4.52
N LEU A 239 11.66 37.94 4.51
CA LEU A 239 12.74 37.55 5.39
C LEU A 239 14.08 38.18 4.94
N ASP A 240 14.75 38.87 5.84
CA ASP A 240 16.11 39.37 5.65
C ASP A 240 17.20 38.31 5.89
N ASP A 241 16.88 37.23 6.64
CA ASP A 241 17.81 36.14 6.91
C ASP A 241 17.87 35.15 5.75
N THR A 242 18.99 35.11 5.07
CA THR A 242 19.25 34.18 3.95
C THR A 242 19.09 32.70 4.37
N GLY A 243 19.43 32.35 5.60
CA GLY A 243 19.30 30.96 6.09
C GLY A 243 17.83 30.56 6.23
N ALA A 244 17.02 31.42 6.83
CA ALA A 244 15.58 31.24 6.97
C ALA A 244 14.86 31.23 5.60
N LEU A 245 15.30 32.10 4.67
CA LEU A 245 14.77 32.16 3.30
C LEU A 245 15.04 30.85 2.53
N LEU A 246 16.26 30.34 2.59
CA LEU A 246 16.62 29.08 1.93
C LEU A 246 15.88 27.89 2.54
N LEU A 247 15.78 27.81 3.86
CA LEU A 247 15.02 26.76 4.54
C LEU A 247 13.54 26.82 4.17
N GLY A 248 12.91 27.98 4.32
CA GLY A 248 11.50 28.19 4.00
C GLY A 248 11.18 27.83 2.55
N GLY A 249 12.02 28.27 1.60
CA GLY A 249 11.86 27.93 0.19
C GLY A 249 11.99 26.44 -0.10
N ALA A 250 12.95 25.75 0.54
CA ALA A 250 13.11 24.32 0.39
C ALA A 250 11.88 23.55 0.95
N LEU A 251 11.41 23.94 2.13
CA LEU A 251 10.26 23.30 2.78
C LEU A 251 8.96 23.51 1.99
N VAL A 252 8.71 24.72 1.47
CA VAL A 252 7.55 24.99 0.59
C VAL A 252 7.64 24.14 -0.67
N THR A 253 8.84 23.96 -1.25
CA THR A 253 9.01 23.12 -2.44
C THR A 253 8.64 21.66 -2.17
N GLU A 254 8.96 21.13 -0.98
CA GLU A 254 8.56 19.76 -0.61
C GLU A 254 7.04 19.64 -0.43
N VAL A 255 6.40 20.65 0.17
CA VAL A 255 4.93 20.70 0.25
C VAL A 255 4.29 20.82 -1.13
N ASP A 256 4.81 21.65 -2.03
CA ASP A 256 4.31 21.77 -3.41
C ASP A 256 4.30 20.41 -4.12
N ARG A 257 5.38 19.66 -4.00
CA ARG A 257 5.47 18.30 -4.58
C ARG A 257 4.45 17.33 -3.99
N MET A 258 4.16 17.43 -2.70
CA MET A 258 3.11 16.63 -2.06
C MET A 258 1.73 17.00 -2.59
N VAL A 259 1.42 18.31 -2.67
CA VAL A 259 0.15 18.83 -3.18
C VAL A 259 -0.07 18.43 -4.64
N ASP A 260 0.96 18.55 -5.48
CA ASP A 260 0.91 18.11 -6.89
C ASP A 260 0.56 16.62 -7.01
N ARG A 261 1.12 15.79 -6.14
CA ARG A 261 0.81 14.36 -6.11
C ARG A 261 -0.62 14.07 -5.64
N LEU A 262 -1.08 14.74 -4.59
CA LEU A 262 -2.45 14.62 -4.10
C LEU A 262 -3.46 15.07 -5.17
N THR A 263 -3.18 16.18 -5.85
CA THR A 263 -4.03 16.70 -6.94
C THR A 263 -4.02 15.77 -8.16
N GLY A 264 -2.85 15.24 -8.54
CA GLY A 264 -2.72 14.29 -9.65
C GLY A 264 -3.51 13.00 -9.42
N SER A 265 -3.54 12.50 -8.20
CA SER A 265 -4.32 11.31 -7.83
C SER A 265 -5.83 11.51 -7.93
N THR A 266 -6.32 12.76 -7.75
CA THR A 266 -7.74 13.12 -7.88
C THR A 266 -8.18 13.38 -9.32
N SER A 267 -7.24 13.74 -10.23
CA SER A 267 -7.53 14.18 -11.61
C SER A 267 -7.43 13.05 -12.66
N GLU A 268 -6.79 11.94 -12.36
CA GLU A 268 -6.63 10.81 -13.31
C GLU A 268 -7.85 9.88 -13.40
N THR A 269 -9.06 10.34 -13.09
CA THR A 269 -10.27 9.59 -13.42
C THR A 269 -10.51 9.74 -14.93
N PRO A 270 -10.25 8.71 -15.76
CA PRO A 270 -10.47 8.84 -17.20
C PRO A 270 -11.96 9.06 -17.47
N SER A 271 -12.28 10.22 -18.02
CA SER A 271 -13.57 10.45 -18.68
C SER A 271 -13.72 9.45 -19.83
N ARG A 272 -14.57 8.45 -19.67
CA ARG A 272 -15.11 7.63 -20.76
C ARG A 272 -16.61 7.74 -20.80
#